data_04cb20872188d44147975cfae635ad4b
#
_entry.id   04cb20872188d44147975cfae635ad4b
#
_cell.length_a   1.000
_cell.length_b   1.000
_cell.length_c   1.000
_cell.angle_alpha   90.00
_cell.angle_beta   90.00
_cell.angle_gamma   90.00
#
_symmetry.space_group_name_H-M   'P 1'
#
loop_
_entity.id
_entity.type
_entity.pdbx_description
1 polymer ?
#
loop_
_entity_poly.entity_id
_entity_poly.type
_entity_poly.pdbx_seq_one_letter_code
_entity_poly.pdbx_strand_id
1 'polypeptide(L)'
;STQGYSSAASDVYKRQVRDVLPGEIVTITQEGIKSDTRLCQKQQTAHCVFEYIYFARPDSVIDGVSVYHSRLMAGRYLAMDSPVDADIVVGVPESGNAAALGYSLQSGIPYGTAFVKNGYVGRTFIKPKQSSRESSVRVKLNVLREAVEGKRVIMIDDSIVRGTTSDRIVHMLREAGAKEVHMRVSSPPFLWPCYFGTDVPAREQLIAYNRTVEEIRQVIGADSLGSVSYTHLTLPTNSL
;
A
#
# COMPACT_ATOMS: atom_id res chain seq x y z
N SER A 1 -12.05 -13.99 1.41
CA SER A 1 -10.99 -14.94 1.10
C SER A 1 -10.25 -15.28 2.39
N THR A 2 -10.47 -16.45 2.93
CA THR A 2 -9.69 -17.01 4.03
C THR A 2 -8.30 -17.35 3.48
N GLN A 3 -7.32 -16.51 3.70
CA GLN A 3 -5.93 -16.94 3.63
C GLN A 3 -5.71 -17.94 4.78
N GLY A 4 -5.90 -19.22 4.49
CA GLY A 4 -5.52 -20.29 5.40
C GLY A 4 -4.01 -20.21 5.59
N TYR A 5 -3.54 -20.23 6.82
CA TYR A 5 -2.14 -20.43 7.14
C TYR A 5 -1.68 -21.76 6.56
N SER A 6 -0.95 -21.68 5.48
CA SER A 6 -0.35 -22.83 4.84
C SER A 6 1.14 -22.83 5.17
N SER A 7 1.65 -23.97 5.62
CA SER A 7 3.11 -24.15 5.67
C SER A 7 3.67 -24.05 4.26
N ALA A 8 4.87 -23.49 4.09
CA ALA A 8 5.52 -23.33 2.78
C ALA A 8 5.53 -24.64 1.96
N ALA A 9 5.59 -25.80 2.60
CA ALA A 9 5.55 -27.11 1.96
C ALA A 9 4.17 -27.45 1.35
N SER A 10 3.07 -26.91 1.88
CA SER A 10 1.73 -27.17 1.32
C SER A 10 1.37 -26.21 0.18
N ASP A 11 2.07 -25.08 0.04
CA ASP A 11 1.81 -24.12 -1.02
C ASP A 11 2.33 -24.61 -2.38
N VAL A 12 3.36 -25.44 -2.40
CA VAL A 12 3.95 -26.00 -3.63
C VAL A 12 2.97 -26.90 -4.37
N TYR A 13 2.02 -27.53 -3.68
CA TYR A 13 1.06 -28.49 -4.26
C TYR A 13 -0.37 -27.95 -4.38
N LYS A 14 -0.62 -26.70 -3.97
CA LYS A 14 -1.95 -26.12 -4.09
C LYS A 14 -2.26 -25.76 -5.54
N ARG A 15 -3.30 -26.36 -6.06
CA ARG A 15 -3.87 -26.00 -7.37
C ARG A 15 -5.16 -25.24 -7.12
N GLN A 16 -5.25 -24.03 -7.65
CA GLN A 16 -6.52 -23.31 -7.70
C GLN A 16 -7.49 -24.06 -8.60
N VAL A 17 -8.69 -24.33 -8.10
CA VAL A 17 -9.75 -24.99 -8.86
C VAL A 17 -10.54 -23.98 -9.67
N ARG A 18 -11.01 -22.93 -8.99
CA ARG A 18 -11.72 -21.76 -9.54
C ARG A 18 -11.92 -20.70 -8.49
N ASP A 19 -12.32 -19.52 -8.90
CA ASP A 19 -12.77 -18.47 -8.01
C ASP A 19 -14.19 -18.76 -7.49
N VAL A 20 -14.51 -18.21 -6.30
CA VAL A 20 -15.85 -18.26 -5.69
C VAL A 20 -16.63 -17.05 -6.18
N LEU A 21 -17.85 -17.24 -6.67
CA LEU A 21 -18.69 -16.17 -7.17
C LEU A 21 -19.20 -15.27 -6.03
N PRO A 22 -19.46 -13.97 -6.29
CA PRO A 22 -20.09 -13.09 -5.31
C PRO A 22 -21.41 -13.64 -4.83
N GLY A 23 -21.56 -13.83 -3.51
CA GLY A 23 -22.75 -14.44 -2.89
C GLY A 23 -22.80 -15.97 -2.93
N GLU A 24 -21.79 -16.64 -3.48
CA GLU A 24 -21.70 -18.10 -3.47
C GLU A 24 -21.24 -18.61 -2.09
N ILE A 25 -21.91 -19.67 -1.64
CA ILE A 25 -21.52 -20.44 -0.44
C ILE A 25 -20.95 -21.77 -0.91
N VAL A 26 -19.66 -21.99 -0.69
CA VAL A 26 -18.99 -23.25 -1.02
C VAL A 26 -18.80 -24.08 0.23
N THR A 27 -19.34 -25.31 0.21
CA THR A 27 -19.17 -26.30 1.27
C THR A 27 -18.24 -27.41 0.78
N ILE A 28 -17.17 -27.65 1.52
CA ILE A 28 -16.20 -28.71 1.22
C ILE A 28 -16.32 -29.81 2.25
N THR A 29 -16.59 -31.03 1.80
CA THR A 29 -16.72 -32.22 2.65
C THR A 29 -15.87 -33.36 2.09
N GLN A 30 -15.82 -34.48 2.78
CA GLN A 30 -15.19 -35.70 2.25
C GLN A 30 -15.87 -36.23 0.98
N GLU A 31 -17.16 -35.90 0.79
CA GLU A 31 -17.93 -36.28 -0.39
C GLU A 31 -17.68 -35.37 -1.60
N GLY A 32 -16.95 -34.25 -1.42
CA GLY A 32 -16.61 -33.29 -2.48
C GLY A 32 -17.02 -31.86 -2.17
N ILE A 33 -17.10 -31.06 -3.25
CA ILE A 33 -17.41 -29.63 -3.23
C ILE A 33 -18.87 -29.43 -3.63
N LYS A 34 -19.66 -28.77 -2.78
CA LYS A 34 -21.03 -28.34 -3.07
C LYS A 34 -21.11 -26.82 -3.08
N SER A 35 -21.74 -26.26 -4.10
CA SER A 35 -21.94 -24.81 -4.26
C SER A 35 -23.41 -24.45 -4.11
N ASP A 36 -23.69 -23.45 -3.30
CA ASP A 36 -25.00 -22.80 -3.22
C ASP A 36 -24.91 -21.41 -3.85
N THR A 37 -25.56 -21.23 -4.99
CA THR A 37 -25.51 -19.99 -5.78
C THR A 37 -26.80 -19.16 -5.66
N ARG A 38 -27.70 -19.49 -4.72
CA ARG A 38 -29.01 -18.81 -4.58
C ARG A 38 -28.89 -17.31 -4.31
N LEU A 39 -27.76 -16.84 -3.76
CA LEU A 39 -27.50 -15.44 -3.49
C LEU A 39 -26.73 -14.74 -4.60
N CYS A 40 -26.15 -15.46 -5.56
CA CYS A 40 -25.30 -14.86 -6.61
C CYS A 40 -26.05 -13.87 -7.50
N GLN A 41 -27.30 -14.15 -7.83
CA GLN A 41 -28.11 -13.27 -8.71
C GLN A 41 -28.52 -11.95 -8.03
N LYS A 42 -28.39 -11.85 -6.71
CA LYS A 42 -28.78 -10.67 -5.92
C LYS A 42 -27.59 -9.77 -5.58
N GLN A 43 -26.39 -10.19 -5.93
CA GLN A 43 -25.17 -9.50 -5.56
C GLN A 43 -24.57 -8.78 -6.77
N GLN A 44 -24.29 -7.50 -6.60
CA GLN A 44 -23.48 -6.76 -7.55
C GLN A 44 -22.02 -6.97 -7.22
N THR A 45 -21.19 -7.25 -8.22
CA THR A 45 -19.75 -7.31 -8.04
C THR A 45 -19.22 -5.94 -7.64
N ALA A 46 -18.54 -5.85 -6.51
CA ALA A 46 -17.93 -4.63 -6.03
C ALA A 46 -16.52 -4.94 -5.50
N HIS A 47 -15.51 -4.48 -6.24
CA HIS A 47 -14.12 -4.69 -5.89
C HIS A 47 -13.61 -3.55 -5.01
N CYS A 48 -12.88 -3.91 -3.96
CA CYS A 48 -12.18 -2.93 -3.15
C CYS A 48 -10.89 -2.51 -3.86
N VAL A 49 -10.77 -1.24 -4.23
CA VAL A 49 -9.56 -0.69 -4.86
C VAL A 49 -8.31 -0.92 -4.01
N PHE A 50 -8.45 -1.05 -2.71
CA PHE A 50 -7.35 -1.27 -1.78
C PHE A 50 -6.68 -2.66 -1.94
N GLU A 51 -7.36 -3.61 -2.58
CA GLU A 51 -6.74 -4.87 -3.02
C GLU A 51 -5.58 -4.59 -4.00
N TYR A 52 -5.78 -3.70 -4.96
CA TYR A 52 -4.73 -3.32 -5.91
C TYR A 52 -3.65 -2.46 -5.28
N ILE A 53 -3.99 -1.61 -4.31
CA ILE A 53 -3.05 -0.68 -3.67
C ILE A 53 -2.15 -1.43 -2.68
N TYR A 54 -2.72 -2.24 -1.78
CA TYR A 54 -2.00 -2.77 -0.63
C TYR A 54 -2.16 -4.28 -0.38
N PHE A 55 -3.42 -4.81 -0.31
CA PHE A 55 -3.65 -6.15 0.22
C PHE A 55 -3.13 -7.26 -0.67
N ALA A 56 -3.41 -7.23 -1.96
CA ALA A 56 -3.00 -8.29 -2.86
C ALA A 56 -1.49 -8.34 -3.05
N ARG A 57 -0.97 -9.53 -3.30
CA ARG A 57 0.45 -9.69 -3.65
C ARG A 57 0.70 -9.06 -5.03
N PRO A 58 1.89 -8.49 -5.27
CA PRO A 58 2.20 -7.88 -6.57
C PRO A 58 2.07 -8.81 -7.77
N ASP A 59 2.30 -10.10 -7.57
CA ASP A 59 2.20 -11.15 -8.59
C ASP A 59 0.77 -11.65 -8.85
N SER A 60 -0.22 -11.09 -8.15
CA SER A 60 -1.63 -11.46 -8.33
C SER A 60 -2.25 -10.80 -9.56
N VAL A 61 -3.22 -11.51 -10.14
CA VAL A 61 -4.14 -11.00 -11.16
C VAL A 61 -5.55 -11.06 -10.58
N ILE A 62 -6.25 -9.93 -10.53
CA ILE A 62 -7.62 -9.81 -10.03
C ILE A 62 -8.47 -9.30 -11.19
N ASP A 63 -9.50 -10.07 -11.58
CA ASP A 63 -10.38 -9.78 -12.71
C ASP A 63 -9.65 -9.43 -14.02
N GLY A 64 -8.58 -10.16 -14.32
CA GLY A 64 -7.75 -9.96 -15.50
C GLY A 64 -6.75 -8.81 -15.40
N VAL A 65 -6.73 -8.06 -14.30
CA VAL A 65 -5.83 -6.92 -14.10
C VAL A 65 -4.67 -7.28 -13.18
N SER A 66 -3.43 -7.07 -13.63
CA SER A 66 -2.23 -7.28 -12.83
C SER A 66 -2.11 -6.24 -11.73
N VAL A 67 -1.99 -6.69 -10.48
CA VAL A 67 -1.77 -5.82 -9.31
C VAL A 67 -0.47 -5.02 -9.44
N TYR A 68 0.61 -5.66 -9.92
CA TYR A 68 1.88 -4.98 -10.16
C TYR A 68 1.73 -3.84 -11.19
N HIS A 69 1.06 -4.11 -12.31
CA HIS A 69 0.83 -3.11 -13.35
C HIS A 69 0.00 -1.94 -12.83
N SER A 70 -1.05 -2.21 -12.06
CA SER A 70 -1.89 -1.17 -11.45
C SER A 70 -1.09 -0.24 -10.53
N ARG A 71 -0.21 -0.80 -9.69
CA ARG A 71 0.67 0.00 -8.83
C ARG A 71 1.69 0.82 -9.61
N LEU A 72 2.26 0.25 -10.66
CA LEU A 72 3.19 0.96 -11.54
C LEU A 72 2.50 2.14 -12.23
N MET A 73 1.27 1.94 -12.74
CA MET A 73 0.49 3.01 -13.35
C MET A 73 0.08 4.09 -12.35
N ALA A 74 -0.29 3.72 -11.12
CA ALA A 74 -0.56 4.70 -10.05
C ALA A 74 0.65 5.61 -9.80
N GLY A 75 1.86 5.05 -9.81
CA GLY A 75 3.10 5.84 -9.71
C GLY A 75 3.31 6.80 -10.89
N ARG A 76 3.00 6.38 -12.11
CA ARG A 76 3.08 7.26 -13.30
C ARG A 76 2.11 8.43 -13.21
N TYR A 77 0.85 8.17 -12.86
CA TYR A 77 -0.15 9.22 -12.67
C TYR A 77 0.27 10.17 -11.55
N LEU A 78 0.82 9.65 -10.46
CA LEU A 78 1.30 10.44 -9.34
C LEU A 78 2.42 11.41 -9.74
N ALA A 79 3.31 10.99 -10.66
CA ALA A 79 4.35 11.86 -11.21
C ALA A 79 3.78 12.97 -12.11
N MET A 80 2.68 12.70 -12.80
CA MET A 80 1.98 13.69 -13.63
C MET A 80 1.19 14.70 -12.80
N ASP A 81 0.49 14.21 -11.75
CA ASP A 81 -0.40 15.03 -10.92
C ASP A 81 0.38 15.85 -9.87
N SER A 82 1.49 15.32 -9.38
CA SER A 82 2.27 15.91 -8.27
C SER A 82 3.77 15.87 -8.55
N PRO A 83 4.23 16.52 -9.66
CA PRO A 83 5.64 16.60 -9.97
C PRO A 83 6.40 17.40 -8.91
N VAL A 84 7.66 17.06 -8.68
CA VAL A 84 8.58 17.81 -7.83
C VAL A 84 10.00 17.57 -8.29
N ASP A 85 10.85 18.59 -8.16
CA ASP A 85 12.27 18.48 -8.48
C ASP A 85 13.00 17.77 -7.32
N ALA A 86 13.67 16.67 -7.63
CA ALA A 86 14.38 15.85 -6.65
C ALA A 86 15.52 15.04 -7.31
N ASP A 87 16.35 14.44 -6.47
CA ASP A 87 17.54 13.73 -6.92
C ASP A 87 17.34 12.22 -7.00
N ILE A 88 16.35 11.69 -6.27
CA ILE A 88 16.08 10.26 -6.20
C ILE A 88 14.62 9.96 -5.84
N VAL A 89 14.05 8.91 -6.44
CA VAL A 89 12.76 8.33 -6.07
C VAL A 89 12.99 7.02 -5.31
N VAL A 90 12.37 6.87 -4.17
CA VAL A 90 12.47 5.67 -3.33
C VAL A 90 11.08 5.17 -2.93
N GLY A 91 10.91 3.85 -2.86
CA GLY A 91 9.67 3.24 -2.38
C GLY A 91 9.77 2.80 -0.92
N VAL A 92 8.72 2.99 -0.15
CA VAL A 92 8.58 2.37 1.16
C VAL A 92 8.27 0.88 0.93
N PRO A 93 9.16 -0.04 1.36
CA PRO A 93 8.99 -1.45 1.05
C PRO A 93 7.86 -2.11 1.85
N GLU A 94 7.12 -3.01 1.25
CA GLU A 94 7.28 -3.51 -0.13
C GLU A 94 6.22 -2.90 -1.06
N SER A 95 5.12 -2.38 -0.54
CA SER A 95 3.95 -1.89 -1.28
C SER A 95 4.24 -0.66 -2.14
N GLY A 96 5.08 0.26 -1.66
CA GLY A 96 5.45 1.48 -2.40
C GLY A 96 6.43 1.27 -3.57
N ASN A 97 7.13 0.14 -3.64
CA ASN A 97 8.21 -0.05 -4.61
C ASN A 97 7.76 0.01 -6.08
N ALA A 98 6.65 -0.64 -6.43
CA ALA A 98 6.15 -0.63 -7.81
C ALA A 98 5.67 0.76 -8.23
N ALA A 99 5.00 1.50 -7.35
CA ALA A 99 4.60 2.88 -7.61
C ALA A 99 5.82 3.81 -7.71
N ALA A 100 6.84 3.62 -6.88
CA ALA A 100 8.08 4.38 -6.97
C ALA A 100 8.81 4.17 -8.31
N LEU A 101 8.86 2.93 -8.80
CA LEU A 101 9.37 2.64 -10.13
C LEU A 101 8.54 3.34 -11.21
N GLY A 102 7.21 3.31 -11.10
CA GLY A 102 6.30 4.00 -12.03
C GLY A 102 6.51 5.50 -12.05
N TYR A 103 6.67 6.13 -10.88
CA TYR A 103 6.99 7.55 -10.74
C TYR A 103 8.33 7.90 -11.41
N SER A 104 9.38 7.12 -11.13
CA SER A 104 10.70 7.30 -11.74
C SER A 104 10.66 7.22 -13.26
N LEU A 105 9.99 6.20 -13.82
CA LEU A 105 9.86 6.03 -15.27
C LEU A 105 9.12 7.20 -15.94
N GLN A 106 8.18 7.83 -15.26
CA GLN A 106 7.40 8.96 -15.78
C GLN A 106 8.13 10.29 -15.61
N SER A 107 8.76 10.50 -14.46
CA SER A 107 9.45 11.78 -14.15
C SER A 107 10.86 11.87 -14.70
N GLY A 108 11.50 10.74 -15.05
CA GLY A 108 12.91 10.67 -15.41
C GLY A 108 13.88 10.77 -14.22
N ILE A 109 13.39 10.96 -12.99
CA ILE A 109 14.22 11.00 -11.78
C ILE A 109 14.65 9.57 -11.43
N PRO A 110 15.93 9.30 -11.12
CA PRO A 110 16.44 7.96 -10.85
C PRO A 110 15.71 7.26 -9.70
N TYR A 111 15.34 5.99 -9.91
CA TYR A 111 14.87 5.10 -8.84
C TYR A 111 16.06 4.55 -8.04
N GLY A 112 15.93 4.50 -6.71
CA GLY A 112 16.93 3.90 -5.83
C GLY A 112 16.31 3.20 -4.63
N THR A 113 17.13 2.37 -3.97
CA THR A 113 16.77 1.72 -2.72
C THR A 113 17.31 2.54 -1.56
N ALA A 114 16.40 3.12 -0.75
CA ALA A 114 16.78 3.85 0.46
C ALA A 114 16.44 3.07 1.74
N PHE A 115 15.62 2.04 1.65
CA PHE A 115 15.16 1.28 2.80
C PHE A 115 15.55 -0.18 2.73
N VAL A 116 16.01 -0.72 3.85
CA VAL A 116 16.23 -2.15 4.04
C VAL A 116 15.31 -2.66 5.13
N LYS A 117 14.53 -3.69 4.78
CA LYS A 117 13.63 -4.35 5.72
C LYS A 117 14.37 -5.44 6.48
N ASN A 118 14.26 -5.40 7.81
CA ASN A 118 14.80 -6.46 8.65
C ASN A 118 13.90 -7.70 8.57
N GLY A 119 14.31 -8.71 7.82
CA GLY A 119 13.57 -9.96 7.62
C GLY A 119 13.44 -10.84 8.87
N TYR A 120 14.25 -10.61 9.90
CA TYR A 120 14.20 -11.36 11.16
C TYR A 120 13.09 -10.89 12.11
N VAL A 121 12.45 -9.74 11.84
CA VAL A 121 11.39 -9.19 12.68
C VAL A 121 10.05 -9.48 12.04
N GLY A 122 9.26 -10.36 12.68
CA GLY A 122 7.91 -10.72 12.22
C GLY A 122 6.91 -9.55 12.19
N ARG A 123 5.68 -9.79 11.67
CA ARG A 123 4.61 -8.79 11.60
C ARG A 123 4.23 -8.30 13.01
N THR A 124 4.42 -7.00 13.29
CA THR A 124 4.20 -6.37 14.60
C THR A 124 2.79 -5.80 14.80
N PHE A 125 1.88 -5.96 13.84
CA PHE A 125 0.50 -5.47 13.94
C PHE A 125 -0.33 -6.14 15.06
N ILE A 126 0.16 -7.22 15.66
CA ILE A 126 -0.54 -8.03 16.68
C ILE A 126 -0.13 -7.67 18.12
N LYS A 127 0.72 -6.64 18.34
CA LYS A 127 1.14 -6.26 19.70
C LYS A 127 0.17 -5.25 20.33
N PRO A 128 -0.34 -5.50 21.57
CA PRO A 128 -1.43 -4.71 22.19
C PRO A 128 -1.05 -3.31 22.66
N LYS A 129 0.23 -2.97 22.83
CA LYS A 129 0.66 -1.68 23.41
C LYS A 129 1.23 -0.72 22.37
N GLN A 130 0.78 0.54 22.41
CA GLN A 130 1.20 1.61 21.50
C GLN A 130 2.71 1.93 21.57
N SER A 131 3.30 1.95 22.74
CA SER A 131 4.75 2.16 22.94
C SER A 131 5.62 1.04 22.33
N SER A 132 5.09 -0.19 22.24
CA SER A 132 5.81 -1.30 21.57
C SER A 132 5.64 -1.28 20.05
N ARG A 133 4.66 -0.55 19.51
CA ARG A 133 4.51 -0.31 18.06
C ARG A 133 5.53 0.71 17.54
N GLU A 134 5.83 1.72 18.32
CA GLU A 134 6.80 2.77 17.96
C GLU A 134 8.23 2.24 17.86
N SER A 135 8.70 1.46 18.83
CA SER A 135 10.02 0.81 18.75
C SER A 135 10.13 -0.22 17.63
N SER A 136 9.01 -0.83 17.23
CA SER A 136 9.01 -1.89 16.21
C SER A 136 9.13 -1.41 14.77
N VAL A 137 8.87 -0.15 14.44
CA VAL A 137 9.15 0.39 13.09
C VAL A 137 10.65 0.56 12.90
N ARG A 138 11.39 1.08 13.90
CA ARG A 138 12.87 1.18 13.86
C ARG A 138 13.58 -0.17 13.71
N VAL A 139 13.01 -1.21 14.30
CA VAL A 139 13.60 -2.56 14.20
C VAL A 139 13.33 -3.20 12.84
N LYS A 140 12.26 -2.76 12.14
CA LYS A 140 11.83 -3.36 10.87
C LYS A 140 12.39 -2.71 9.63
N LEU A 141 12.64 -1.41 9.68
CA LEU A 141 13.03 -0.62 8.53
C LEU A 141 14.26 0.21 8.87
N ASN A 142 15.32 0.08 8.09
CA ASN A 142 16.54 0.86 8.21
C ASN A 142 16.74 1.68 6.95
N VAL A 143 17.26 2.91 7.10
CA VAL A 143 17.61 3.79 5.97
C VAL A 143 19.05 3.55 5.57
N LEU A 144 19.29 3.44 4.27
CA LEU A 144 20.63 3.43 3.67
C LEU A 144 21.12 4.88 3.55
N ARG A 145 21.95 5.32 4.48
CA ARG A 145 22.45 6.69 4.54
C ARG A 145 23.08 7.15 3.22
N GLU A 146 23.96 6.35 2.64
CA GLU A 146 24.62 6.65 1.37
C GLU A 146 23.66 6.91 0.21
N ALA A 147 22.48 6.33 0.26
CA ALA A 147 21.47 6.52 -0.78
C ALA A 147 20.80 7.89 -0.73
N VAL A 148 20.70 8.51 0.48
CA VAL A 148 19.85 9.70 0.71
C VAL A 148 20.60 10.93 1.24
N GLU A 149 21.81 10.79 1.77
CA GLU A 149 22.58 11.88 2.37
C GLU A 149 22.81 13.02 1.35
N GLY A 150 22.43 14.23 1.73
CA GLY A 150 22.55 15.44 0.92
C GLY A 150 21.58 15.53 -0.26
N LYS A 151 20.67 14.57 -0.45
CA LYS A 151 19.73 14.51 -1.59
C LYS A 151 18.34 15.00 -1.22
N ARG A 152 17.63 15.50 -2.24
CA ARG A 152 16.18 15.71 -2.24
C ARG A 152 15.54 14.39 -2.62
N VAL A 153 14.72 13.83 -1.73
CA VAL A 153 14.18 12.48 -1.84
C VAL A 153 12.70 12.53 -2.09
N ILE A 154 12.21 11.86 -3.13
CA ILE A 154 10.80 11.53 -3.30
C ILE A 154 10.58 10.16 -2.68
N MET A 155 9.81 10.12 -1.60
CA MET A 155 9.40 8.90 -0.91
C MET A 155 7.98 8.51 -1.34
N ILE A 156 7.83 7.32 -1.93
CA ILE A 156 6.53 6.80 -2.36
C ILE A 156 6.05 5.73 -1.38
N ASP A 157 4.84 5.92 -0.85
CA ASP A 157 4.15 4.91 -0.02
C ASP A 157 2.78 4.58 -0.62
N ASP A 158 2.16 3.50 -0.18
CA ASP A 158 0.84 3.07 -0.65
C ASP A 158 -0.29 3.96 -0.09
N SER A 159 -0.26 4.28 1.19
CA SER A 159 -1.34 4.99 1.87
C SER A 159 -0.89 5.67 3.17
N ILE A 160 -1.60 6.72 3.57
CA ILE A 160 -1.49 7.31 4.91
C ILE A 160 -2.80 7.08 5.65
N VAL A 161 -2.76 6.26 6.70
CA VAL A 161 -3.94 5.98 7.53
C VAL A 161 -3.96 6.86 8.78
N ARG A 162 -3.04 6.64 9.71
CA ARG A 162 -2.92 7.40 10.97
C ARG A 162 -1.82 8.46 10.96
N GLY A 163 -0.93 8.43 9.99
CA GLY A 163 0.20 9.35 9.84
C GLY A 163 1.43 9.04 10.69
N THR A 164 1.30 8.27 11.76
CA THR A 164 2.41 7.96 12.69
C THR A 164 3.57 7.20 12.03
N THR A 165 3.28 6.32 11.10
CA THR A 165 4.30 5.58 10.32
C THR A 165 5.01 6.52 9.36
N SER A 166 4.25 7.34 8.64
CA SER A 166 4.78 8.28 7.64
C SER A 166 5.67 9.35 8.28
N ASP A 167 5.22 9.97 9.39
CA ASP A 167 6.02 10.89 10.20
C ASP A 167 7.37 10.27 10.58
N ARG A 168 7.33 9.06 11.09
CA ARG A 168 8.54 8.38 11.52
C ARG A 168 9.49 8.06 10.37
N ILE A 169 8.99 7.64 9.21
CA ILE A 169 9.82 7.34 8.04
C ILE A 169 10.45 8.62 7.51
N VAL A 170 9.70 9.73 7.45
CA VAL A 170 10.23 11.06 7.10
C VAL A 170 11.36 11.46 8.04
N HIS A 171 11.15 11.29 9.35
CA HIS A 171 12.16 11.60 10.35
C HIS A 171 13.43 10.75 10.18
N MET A 172 13.30 9.45 9.91
CA MET A 172 14.43 8.57 9.63
C MET A 172 15.24 8.99 8.41
N LEU A 173 14.59 9.45 7.33
CA LEU A 173 15.28 9.99 6.14
C LEU A 173 16.05 11.27 6.48
N ARG A 174 15.48 12.16 7.29
CA ARG A 174 16.16 13.37 7.74
C ARG A 174 17.34 13.06 8.67
N GLU A 175 17.20 12.14 9.62
CA GLU A 175 18.29 11.64 10.46
C GLU A 175 19.43 11.03 9.62
N ALA A 176 19.10 10.41 8.50
CA ALA A 176 20.06 9.87 7.54
C ALA A 176 20.71 10.94 6.65
N GLY A 177 20.33 12.22 6.78
CA GLY A 177 20.94 13.34 6.08
C GLY A 177 20.24 13.74 4.78
N ALA A 178 19.01 13.33 4.53
CA ALA A 178 18.22 13.82 3.40
C ALA A 178 18.01 15.34 3.51
N LYS A 179 18.25 16.08 2.42
CA LYS A 179 18.10 17.53 2.35
C LYS A 179 16.64 17.95 2.32
N GLU A 180 15.84 17.24 1.53
CA GLU A 180 14.40 17.42 1.41
C GLU A 180 13.74 16.05 1.32
N VAL A 181 12.50 15.93 1.85
CA VAL A 181 11.69 14.72 1.79
C VAL A 181 10.31 15.06 1.27
N HIS A 182 10.04 14.66 0.04
CA HIS A 182 8.76 14.85 -0.64
C HIS A 182 7.97 13.54 -0.59
N MET A 183 6.84 13.54 0.12
CA MET A 183 6.01 12.34 0.21
C MET A 183 5.00 12.29 -0.93
N ARG A 184 4.87 11.12 -1.56
CA ARG A 184 3.88 10.82 -2.57
C ARG A 184 3.16 9.52 -2.21
N VAL A 185 1.84 9.54 -2.31
CA VAL A 185 0.96 8.45 -1.86
C VAL A 185 0.20 7.89 -3.04
N SER A 186 0.38 6.59 -3.30
CA SER A 186 -0.26 5.93 -4.45
C SER A 186 -1.74 5.54 -4.21
N SER A 187 -2.33 6.04 -3.13
CA SER A 187 -3.78 6.02 -2.89
C SER A 187 -4.33 7.42 -2.68
N PRO A 188 -5.65 7.61 -2.84
CA PRO A 188 -6.33 8.80 -2.36
C PRO A 188 -6.30 8.90 -0.83
N PRO A 189 -6.63 10.09 -0.25
CA PRO A 189 -6.77 10.24 1.19
C PRO A 189 -7.81 9.28 1.78
N PHE A 190 -7.47 8.63 2.88
CA PHE A 190 -8.33 7.67 3.56
C PHE A 190 -9.33 8.42 4.47
N LEU A 191 -10.58 8.60 3.99
CA LEU A 191 -11.57 9.47 4.65
C LEU A 191 -12.60 8.73 5.50
N TRP A 192 -12.75 7.41 5.31
CA TRP A 192 -13.80 6.61 5.95
C TRP A 192 -13.22 5.36 6.61
N PRO A 193 -13.81 4.90 7.74
CA PRO A 193 -13.40 3.65 8.36
C PRO A 193 -13.64 2.47 7.42
N CYS A 194 -12.85 1.42 7.60
CA CYS A 194 -13.01 0.17 6.88
C CYS A 194 -13.71 -0.86 7.76
N TYR A 195 -14.78 -1.45 7.23
CA TYR A 195 -15.54 -2.50 7.93
C TYR A 195 -15.08 -3.94 7.57
N PHE A 196 -14.02 -4.07 6.77
CA PHE A 196 -13.55 -5.35 6.23
C PHE A 196 -12.11 -5.65 6.66
N GLY A 197 -11.13 -5.32 5.82
CA GLY A 197 -9.75 -5.78 5.96
C GLY A 197 -8.79 -4.84 6.69
N THR A 198 -9.13 -3.56 6.88
CA THR A 198 -8.26 -2.59 7.56
C THR A 198 -8.77 -2.35 8.98
N ASP A 199 -7.89 -2.49 9.98
CA ASP A 199 -8.22 -2.23 11.39
C ASP A 199 -8.29 -0.71 11.68
N VAL A 200 -9.36 -0.08 11.18
CA VAL A 200 -9.68 1.34 11.43
C VAL A 200 -11.18 1.44 11.73
N PRO A 201 -11.56 1.19 12.99
CA PRO A 201 -12.98 1.16 13.39
C PRO A 201 -13.62 2.54 13.51
N ALA A 202 -12.82 3.61 13.70
CA ALA A 202 -13.32 4.95 13.98
C ALA A 202 -12.67 5.98 13.04
N ARG A 203 -13.48 6.92 12.55
CA ARG A 203 -13.08 7.95 11.60
C ARG A 203 -12.05 8.93 12.17
N GLU A 204 -12.14 9.16 13.46
CA GLU A 204 -11.23 10.06 14.20
C GLU A 204 -9.78 9.55 14.24
N GLN A 205 -9.57 8.26 13.97
CA GLN A 205 -8.23 7.67 13.87
C GLN A 205 -7.54 7.95 12.52
N LEU A 206 -8.31 8.41 11.52
CA LEU A 206 -7.80 8.73 10.20
C LEU A 206 -7.17 10.11 10.20
N ILE A 207 -5.93 10.21 9.73
CA ILE A 207 -5.23 11.52 9.67
C ILE A 207 -5.95 12.50 8.73
N ALA A 208 -6.56 11.99 7.66
CA ALA A 208 -7.29 12.80 6.68
C ALA A 208 -8.69 13.23 7.15
N TYR A 209 -9.14 12.77 8.32
CA TYR A 209 -10.38 13.24 8.90
C TYR A 209 -10.24 14.68 9.39
N ASN A 210 -11.03 15.58 8.82
CA ASN A 210 -11.04 17.02 9.15
C ASN A 210 -9.67 17.73 9.00
N ARG A 211 -8.77 17.22 8.15
CA ARG A 211 -7.50 17.87 7.83
C ARG A 211 -7.33 18.04 6.34
N THR A 212 -6.78 19.19 5.97
CA THR A 212 -6.31 19.47 4.62
C THR A 212 -5.01 18.70 4.32
N VAL A 213 -4.67 18.57 3.04
CA VAL A 213 -3.38 17.95 2.62
C VAL A 213 -2.19 18.70 3.23
N GLU A 214 -2.28 20.02 3.34
CA GLU A 214 -1.22 20.85 3.93
C GLU A 214 -1.05 20.61 5.44
N GLU A 215 -2.14 20.47 6.18
CA GLU A 215 -2.08 20.13 7.61
C GLU A 215 -1.51 18.71 7.81
N ILE A 216 -1.86 17.75 6.94
CA ILE A 216 -1.28 16.41 6.97
C ILE A 216 0.23 16.48 6.69
N ARG A 217 0.64 17.25 5.68
CA ARG A 217 2.06 17.47 5.34
C ARG A 217 2.85 17.97 6.55
N GLN A 218 2.30 18.94 7.27
CA GLN A 218 2.93 19.50 8.47
C GLN A 218 3.05 18.46 9.58
N VAL A 219 1.99 17.67 9.82
CA VAL A 219 1.99 16.61 10.84
C VAL A 219 3.04 15.54 10.56
N ILE A 220 3.23 15.14 9.30
CA ILE A 220 4.24 14.13 8.93
C ILE A 220 5.63 14.71 8.71
N GLY A 221 5.80 16.03 8.77
CA GLY A 221 7.11 16.71 8.65
C GLY A 221 7.73 16.66 7.25
N ALA A 222 6.93 16.42 6.19
CA ALA A 222 7.42 16.39 4.82
C ALA A 222 7.51 17.80 4.20
N ASP A 223 8.41 17.99 3.21
CA ASP A 223 8.53 19.26 2.48
C ASP A 223 7.39 19.45 1.48
N SER A 224 6.86 18.36 0.91
CA SER A 224 5.63 18.38 0.13
C SER A 224 4.89 17.05 0.26
N LEU A 225 3.57 17.08 0.06
CA LEU A 225 2.70 15.91 0.06
C LEU A 225 1.81 15.93 -1.17
N GLY A 226 1.74 14.80 -1.89
CA GLY A 226 0.81 14.58 -3.00
C GLY A 226 0.23 13.17 -2.97
N SER A 227 -0.97 13.01 -3.49
CA SER A 227 -1.67 11.72 -3.57
C SER A 227 -2.32 11.54 -4.93
N VAL A 228 -2.48 10.28 -5.35
CA VAL A 228 -3.25 9.95 -6.55
C VAL A 228 -4.70 10.34 -6.37
N SER A 229 -5.35 10.82 -7.44
CA SER A 229 -6.78 11.07 -7.44
C SER A 229 -7.60 9.78 -7.58
N TYR A 230 -8.83 9.76 -7.06
CA TYR A 230 -9.77 8.66 -7.28
C TYR A 230 -10.03 8.38 -8.76
N THR A 231 -10.05 9.42 -9.59
CA THR A 231 -10.29 9.31 -11.02
C THR A 231 -9.26 8.40 -11.71
N HIS A 232 -7.99 8.55 -11.37
CA HIS A 232 -6.92 7.75 -11.96
C HIS A 232 -6.93 6.30 -11.48
N LEU A 233 -7.39 6.03 -10.27
CA LEU A 233 -7.51 4.66 -9.76
C LEU A 233 -8.67 3.88 -10.35
N THR A 234 -9.74 4.57 -10.77
CA THR A 234 -10.92 3.93 -11.35
C THR A 234 -10.82 3.71 -12.86
N LEU A 235 -9.97 4.45 -13.56
CA LEU A 235 -9.78 4.33 -15.02
C LEU A 235 -9.34 2.93 -15.48
N PRO A 236 -8.42 2.20 -14.81
CA PRO A 236 -8.05 0.85 -15.23
C PRO A 236 -9.17 -0.18 -15.10
N THR A 237 -10.16 0.06 -14.23
CA THR A 237 -11.28 -0.85 -14.00
C THR A 237 -12.49 -0.57 -14.90
N ASN A 238 -12.56 0.63 -15.48
CA ASN A 238 -13.67 1.06 -16.34
C ASN A 238 -13.35 0.98 -17.84
N SER A 239 -12.14 0.56 -18.22
CA SER A 239 -11.71 0.43 -19.62
C SER A 239 -11.82 -1.01 -20.15
N LEU A 240 -12.68 -1.83 -19.54
CA LEU A 240 -13.07 -3.14 -20.05
C LEU A 240 -14.53 -3.12 -20.52
#